data_261b4a36383de43c8450fc96527f3258
#
_entry.id   261b4a36383de43c8450fc96527f3258
#
_cell.length_a   1.000
_cell.length_b   1.000
_cell.length_c   1.000
_cell.angle_alpha   90.00
_cell.angle_beta   90.00
_cell.angle_gamma   90.00
#
_symmetry.space_group_name_H-M   'P 1'
#
loop_
_entity.id
_entity.type
_entity.pdbx_description
1 polymer ?
#
loop_
_entity_poly.entity_id
_entity_poly.type
_entity_poly.pdbx_seq_one_letter_code
_entity_poly.pdbx_strand_id
1 'polypeptide(L)'
;AAFYPSPFESAAFLTLDGVGEWTTTSWGEAVGNHLRIRQEIRFPHSLGMLYSAFTYYAGFKVNSGEYKLMGLAPYGEPRFVDTIRDHLIDVKDDGSFRLNMDYFDYAAGLRMTNAKFDELFDGPPRKPESPLTQREMDLARSVQLVTEECILKLGRHIHASTGMENLC
;
A
#
# COMPACT_ATOMS: atom_id res chain seq x y z
N ALA A 1 -15.80 1.22 -10.78
CA ALA A 1 -16.30 0.14 -9.93
C ALA A 1 -16.67 0.64 -8.53
N ALA A 2 -15.93 1.58 -7.94
CA ALA A 2 -16.18 2.02 -6.55
C ALA A 2 -17.53 2.71 -6.35
N PHE A 3 -17.86 3.67 -7.19
CA PHE A 3 -19.06 4.51 -7.02
C PHE A 3 -20.38 3.86 -7.48
N TYR A 4 -20.44 3.33 -8.70
CA TYR A 4 -21.71 2.87 -9.27
C TYR A 4 -22.44 1.75 -8.50
N PRO A 5 -21.78 0.82 -7.80
CA PRO A 5 -22.49 -0.14 -6.94
C PRO A 5 -22.84 0.40 -5.56
N SER A 6 -22.42 1.63 -5.22
CA SER A 6 -22.72 2.26 -3.93
C SER A 6 -24.16 2.78 -3.87
N PRO A 7 -24.74 2.99 -2.66
CA PRO A 7 -26.08 3.54 -2.51
C PRO A 7 -26.13 5.08 -2.64
N PHE A 8 -25.01 5.74 -2.93
CA PHE A 8 -24.92 7.21 -2.91
C PHE A 8 -25.22 7.83 -4.27
N GLU A 9 -25.95 8.92 -4.27
CA GLU A 9 -26.14 9.78 -5.46
C GLU A 9 -24.93 10.67 -5.71
N SER A 10 -24.20 11.01 -4.65
CA SER A 10 -22.94 11.74 -4.74
C SER A 10 -21.94 11.23 -3.69
N ALA A 11 -20.71 11.04 -4.11
CA ALA A 11 -19.62 10.63 -3.24
C ALA A 11 -18.24 10.99 -3.85
N ALA A 12 -17.25 11.17 -3.00
CA ALA A 12 -15.88 10.99 -3.42
C ALA A 12 -15.59 9.50 -3.63
N PHE A 13 -14.59 9.18 -4.43
CA PHE A 13 -14.10 7.81 -4.56
C PHE A 13 -12.59 7.75 -4.45
N LEU A 14 -12.09 6.64 -3.92
CA LEU A 14 -10.68 6.30 -3.84
C LEU A 14 -10.51 4.85 -4.34
N THR A 15 -9.59 4.66 -5.28
CA THR A 15 -9.19 3.32 -5.72
C THR A 15 -7.73 3.09 -5.37
N LEU A 16 -7.45 1.92 -4.83
CA LEU A 16 -6.10 1.45 -4.49
C LEU A 16 -5.92 0.06 -5.08
N ASP A 17 -4.93 -0.10 -5.93
CA ASP A 17 -4.68 -1.35 -6.65
C ASP A 17 -3.21 -1.76 -6.53
N GLY A 18 -2.91 -3.00 -6.90
CA GLY A 18 -1.53 -3.46 -7.07
C GLY A 18 -0.90 -2.83 -8.31
N VAL A 19 -1.42 -3.15 -9.48
CA VAL A 19 -0.93 -2.63 -10.77
C VAL A 19 -2.02 -1.85 -11.51
N GLY A 20 -3.28 -2.29 -11.47
CA GLY A 20 -4.34 -1.79 -12.32
C GLY A 20 -4.00 -1.99 -13.80
N GLU A 21 -4.57 -1.22 -14.69
CA GLU A 21 -4.12 -1.14 -16.08
C GLU A 21 -2.85 -0.26 -16.22
N TRP A 22 -2.67 0.71 -15.35
CA TRP A 22 -1.50 1.59 -15.28
C TRP A 22 -1.54 2.52 -14.05
N THR A 23 -2.76 2.92 -13.65
CA THR A 23 -3.03 3.74 -12.48
C THR A 23 -3.19 2.83 -11.28
N THR A 24 -2.33 2.99 -10.28
CA THR A 24 -2.31 2.18 -9.04
C THR A 24 -3.14 2.81 -7.94
N THR A 25 -3.32 4.12 -7.99
CA THR A 25 -4.17 4.87 -7.06
C THR A 25 -4.87 5.97 -7.84
N SER A 26 -6.18 6.11 -7.67
CA SER A 26 -6.91 7.26 -8.20
C SER A 26 -7.98 7.72 -7.23
N TRP A 27 -8.27 9.01 -7.26
CA TRP A 27 -9.39 9.55 -6.53
C TRP A 27 -10.09 10.66 -7.31
N GLY A 28 -11.33 10.90 -6.96
CA GLY A 28 -12.15 11.92 -7.57
C GLY A 28 -13.51 12.03 -6.93
N GLU A 29 -14.45 12.55 -7.70
CA GLU A 29 -15.83 12.79 -7.30
C GLU A 29 -16.79 12.23 -8.33
N ALA A 30 -17.95 11.80 -7.87
CA ALA A 30 -19.02 11.32 -8.72
C ALA A 30 -20.37 11.87 -8.25
N VAL A 31 -21.22 12.27 -9.20
CA VAL A 31 -22.57 12.78 -8.97
C VAL A 31 -23.48 12.20 -10.05
N GLY A 32 -24.49 11.43 -9.67
CA GLY A 32 -25.35 10.73 -10.60
C GLY A 32 -24.55 9.83 -11.54
N ASN A 33 -24.61 10.09 -12.85
CA ASN A 33 -23.86 9.34 -13.86
C ASN A 33 -22.54 9.98 -14.29
N HIS A 34 -22.13 11.07 -13.63
CA HIS A 34 -20.90 11.78 -13.94
C HIS A 34 -19.81 11.43 -12.92
N LEU A 35 -18.70 10.95 -13.42
CA LEU A 35 -17.51 10.63 -12.63
C LEU A 35 -16.34 11.45 -13.14
N ARG A 36 -15.62 12.11 -12.22
CA ARG A 36 -14.45 12.93 -12.52
C ARG A 36 -13.26 12.47 -11.68
N ILE A 37 -12.24 11.94 -12.33
CA ILE A 37 -10.94 11.67 -11.70
C ILE A 37 -10.22 13.01 -11.49
N ARG A 38 -9.72 13.25 -10.30
CA ARG A 38 -8.99 14.47 -9.92
C ARG A 38 -7.49 14.25 -9.95
N GLN A 39 -7.03 13.13 -9.38
CA GLN A 39 -5.61 12.80 -9.32
C GLN A 39 -5.41 11.30 -9.43
N GLU A 40 -4.21 10.91 -9.88
CA GLU A 40 -3.79 9.52 -10.00
C GLU A 40 -2.30 9.36 -9.68
N ILE A 41 -1.94 8.19 -9.13
CA ILE A 41 -0.58 7.70 -9.00
C ILE A 41 -0.45 6.51 -9.95
N ARG A 42 0.65 6.45 -10.69
CA ARG A 42 0.89 5.43 -11.70
C ARG A 42 1.95 4.44 -11.28
N PHE A 43 1.88 3.25 -11.84
CA PHE A 43 2.94 2.26 -11.76
C PHE A 43 4.31 2.89 -12.13
N PRO A 44 5.41 2.58 -11.43
CA PRO A 44 5.56 1.50 -10.44
C PRO A 44 5.21 1.89 -8.98
N HIS A 45 4.78 3.11 -8.72
CA HIS A 45 4.43 3.58 -7.38
C HIS A 45 3.05 3.04 -6.98
N SER A 46 3.01 2.07 -6.08
CA SER A 46 1.80 1.37 -5.68
C SER A 46 1.86 0.97 -4.22
N LEU A 47 0.83 1.34 -3.46
CA LEU A 47 0.69 0.91 -2.07
C LEU A 47 0.42 -0.61 -1.97
N GLY A 48 -0.35 -1.15 -2.93
CA GLY A 48 -0.57 -2.58 -3.04
C GLY A 48 0.72 -3.35 -3.33
N MET A 49 1.59 -2.85 -4.23
CA MET A 49 2.88 -3.48 -4.50
C MET A 49 3.85 -3.37 -3.33
N LEU A 50 3.83 -2.27 -2.57
CA LEU A 50 4.58 -2.18 -1.31
C LEU A 50 4.14 -3.28 -0.35
N TYR A 51 2.84 -3.44 -0.15
CA TYR A 51 2.27 -4.45 0.74
C TYR A 51 2.61 -5.87 0.27
N SER A 52 2.53 -6.13 -1.04
CA SER A 52 2.91 -7.40 -1.67
C SER A 52 4.41 -7.69 -1.55
N ALA A 53 5.27 -6.66 -1.60
CA ALA A 53 6.71 -6.83 -1.36
C ALA A 53 6.99 -7.32 0.07
N PHE A 54 6.34 -6.77 1.08
CA PHE A 54 6.43 -7.27 2.46
C PHE A 54 5.78 -8.64 2.64
N THR A 55 4.70 -8.94 1.91
CA THR A 55 4.09 -10.27 1.86
C THR A 55 5.09 -11.32 1.37
N TYR A 56 5.75 -11.04 0.25
CA TYR A 56 6.82 -11.87 -0.30
C TYR A 56 7.98 -12.02 0.70
N TYR A 57 8.42 -10.90 1.28
CA TYR A 57 9.56 -10.86 2.19
C TYR A 57 9.31 -11.65 3.49
N ALA A 58 8.07 -11.61 4.00
CA ALA A 58 7.63 -12.44 5.11
C ALA A 58 7.41 -13.93 4.72
N GLY A 59 7.73 -14.32 3.47
CA GLY A 59 7.66 -15.70 2.99
C GLY A 59 6.25 -16.20 2.68
N PHE A 60 5.31 -15.29 2.43
CA PHE A 60 3.97 -15.63 1.97
C PHE A 60 3.86 -15.49 0.44
N LYS A 61 2.89 -16.20 -0.13
CA LYS A 61 2.64 -16.14 -1.58
C LYS A 61 1.93 -14.84 -1.94
N VAL A 62 2.52 -14.04 -2.82
CA VAL A 62 1.91 -12.81 -3.38
C VAL A 62 0.60 -13.13 -4.10
N ASN A 63 -0.35 -12.20 -4.07
CA ASN A 63 -1.72 -12.30 -4.59
C ASN A 63 -2.64 -13.28 -3.84
N SER A 64 -2.15 -13.88 -2.77
CA SER A 64 -2.98 -14.77 -1.94
C SER A 64 -2.51 -14.84 -0.48
N GLY A 65 -1.51 -14.09 -0.10
CA GLY A 65 -0.93 -14.11 1.25
C GLY A 65 -0.96 -12.78 1.97
N GLU A 66 -1.43 -11.72 1.33
CA GLU A 66 -1.51 -10.38 1.91
C GLU A 66 -2.39 -10.35 3.17
N TYR A 67 -3.49 -11.11 3.19
CA TYR A 67 -4.34 -11.24 4.37
C TYR A 67 -3.64 -11.96 5.53
N LYS A 68 -2.67 -12.85 5.24
CA LYS A 68 -1.86 -13.52 6.28
C LYS A 68 -0.89 -12.52 6.92
N LEU A 69 -0.27 -11.66 6.09
CA LEU A 69 0.57 -10.58 6.59
C LEU A 69 -0.25 -9.60 7.45
N MET A 70 -1.43 -9.21 6.97
CA MET A 70 -2.36 -8.37 7.74
C MET A 70 -2.75 -9.01 9.07
N GLY A 71 -3.09 -10.30 9.07
CA GLY A 71 -3.43 -11.06 10.28
C GLY A 71 -2.25 -11.23 11.24
N LEU A 72 -1.01 -11.09 10.76
CA LEU A 72 0.20 -11.16 11.58
C LEU A 72 0.52 -9.82 12.28
N ALA A 73 0.09 -8.70 11.71
CA ALA A 73 0.41 -7.35 12.20
C ALA A 73 0.05 -7.10 13.69
N PRO A 74 -1.08 -7.59 14.24
CA PRO A 74 -1.41 -7.40 15.66
C PRO A 74 -0.41 -8.01 16.65
N TYR A 75 0.42 -8.94 16.22
CA TYR A 75 1.41 -9.64 17.05
C TYR A 75 2.80 -8.99 17.04
N GLY A 76 3.00 -7.96 16.21
CA GLY A 76 4.28 -7.27 16.04
C GLY A 76 4.35 -5.91 16.69
N GLU A 77 5.58 -5.43 16.81
CA GLU A 77 5.91 -4.06 17.23
C GLU A 77 6.26 -3.20 16.01
N PRO A 78 6.02 -1.87 16.03
CA PRO A 78 6.24 -0.97 14.89
C PRO A 78 7.72 -0.61 14.67
N ARG A 79 8.61 -1.57 14.78
CA ARG A 79 10.07 -1.43 14.85
C ARG A 79 10.68 -0.84 13.58
N PHE A 80 10.07 -1.09 12.44
CA PHE A 80 10.59 -0.73 11.12
C PHE A 80 9.83 0.42 10.43
N VAL A 81 8.94 1.11 11.14
CA VAL A 81 8.13 2.21 10.55
C VAL A 81 9.03 3.31 9.99
N ASP A 82 10.01 3.77 10.78
CA ASP A 82 10.92 4.84 10.35
C ASP A 82 11.82 4.35 9.21
N THR A 83 12.32 3.11 9.27
CA THR A 83 13.10 2.51 8.17
C THR A 83 12.29 2.48 6.85
N ILE A 84 11.01 2.13 6.92
CA ILE A 84 10.13 2.13 5.74
C ILE A 84 9.97 3.55 5.19
N ARG A 85 9.72 4.53 6.05
CA ARG A 85 9.54 5.94 5.65
C ARG A 85 10.82 6.56 5.09
N ASP A 86 11.94 6.30 5.71
CA ASP A 86 13.20 6.92 5.34
C ASP A 86 13.79 6.35 4.04
N HIS A 87 13.51 5.08 3.74
CA HIS A 87 14.15 4.37 2.62
C HIS A 87 13.21 3.94 1.51
N LEU A 88 11.98 3.51 1.82
CA LEU A 88 11.12 2.82 0.85
C LEU A 88 10.01 3.68 0.29
N ILE A 89 9.44 4.62 1.06
CA ILE A 89 8.28 5.39 0.64
C ILE A 89 8.35 6.84 1.12
N ASP A 90 8.23 7.78 0.20
CA ASP A 90 8.05 9.19 0.49
C ASP A 90 6.55 9.52 0.47
N VAL A 91 5.96 9.84 1.63
CA VAL A 91 4.54 10.15 1.80
C VAL A 91 4.37 11.64 2.05
N LYS A 92 3.62 12.32 1.19
CA LYS A 92 3.31 13.75 1.31
C LYS A 92 2.15 14.02 2.27
N ASP A 93 1.92 15.28 2.59
CA ASP A 93 0.85 15.70 3.51
C ASP A 93 -0.55 15.39 2.97
N ASP A 94 -0.72 15.43 1.65
CA ASP A 94 -1.96 15.07 0.94
C ASP A 94 -2.18 13.55 0.82
N GLY A 95 -1.24 12.75 1.31
CA GLY A 95 -1.27 11.30 1.22
C GLY A 95 -0.74 10.73 -0.10
N SER A 96 -0.40 11.57 -1.07
CA SER A 96 0.31 11.11 -2.26
C SER A 96 1.68 10.56 -1.87
N PHE A 97 2.17 9.59 -2.63
CA PHE A 97 3.40 8.90 -2.27
C PHE A 97 4.22 8.48 -3.50
N ARG A 98 5.50 8.25 -3.26
CA ARG A 98 6.40 7.61 -4.22
C ARG A 98 7.23 6.53 -3.52
N LEU A 99 7.39 5.39 -4.18
CA LEU A 99 8.29 4.34 -3.74
C LEU A 99 9.70 4.61 -4.26
N ASN A 100 10.69 4.31 -3.44
CA ASN A 100 12.09 4.29 -3.87
C ASN A 100 12.38 2.95 -4.55
N MET A 101 12.38 2.96 -5.88
CA MET A 101 12.51 1.75 -6.69
C MET A 101 13.89 1.07 -6.61
N ASP A 102 14.87 1.68 -5.96
CA ASP A 102 16.19 1.08 -5.71
C ASP A 102 16.14 -0.19 -4.84
N TYR A 103 15.07 -0.39 -4.11
CA TYR A 103 14.85 -1.52 -3.19
C TYR A 103 13.94 -2.62 -3.74
N PHE A 104 13.29 -2.37 -4.88
CA PHE A 104 12.26 -3.26 -5.44
C PHE A 104 12.66 -3.77 -6.82
N ASP A 105 12.42 -5.06 -7.06
CA ASP A 105 12.71 -5.71 -8.35
C ASP A 105 11.45 -6.03 -9.17
N TYR A 106 10.26 -5.79 -8.65
CA TYR A 106 9.01 -6.20 -9.30
C TYR A 106 8.72 -5.48 -10.63
N ALA A 107 9.33 -4.33 -10.88
CA ALA A 107 9.12 -3.58 -12.11
C ALA A 107 9.81 -4.22 -13.34
N ALA A 108 10.92 -4.95 -13.13
CA ALA A 108 11.72 -5.52 -14.22
C ALA A 108 12.26 -6.92 -13.90
N GLY A 109 12.14 -7.41 -12.67
CA GLY A 109 12.68 -8.67 -12.20
C GLY A 109 11.62 -9.74 -11.93
N LEU A 110 12.10 -10.90 -11.47
CA LEU A 110 11.26 -12.03 -11.06
C LEU A 110 11.05 -12.09 -9.55
N ARG A 111 11.53 -11.10 -8.80
CA ARG A 111 11.43 -10.99 -7.34
C ARG A 111 10.73 -9.70 -6.97
N MET A 112 10.20 -9.63 -5.77
CA MET A 112 9.58 -8.40 -5.27
C MET A 112 10.61 -7.42 -4.72
N THR A 113 11.66 -7.94 -4.05
CA THR A 113 12.68 -7.18 -3.34
C THR A 113 14.09 -7.63 -3.76
N ASN A 114 15.10 -6.83 -3.47
CA ASN A 114 16.51 -7.10 -3.77
C ASN A 114 17.39 -7.09 -2.51
N ALA A 115 18.71 -7.25 -2.69
CA ALA A 115 19.66 -7.31 -1.58
C ALA A 115 19.71 -6.02 -0.72
N LYS A 116 19.48 -4.84 -1.31
CA LYS A 116 19.40 -3.59 -0.54
C LYS A 116 18.21 -3.60 0.43
N PHE A 117 17.09 -4.20 0.03
CA PHE A 117 15.95 -4.39 0.91
C PHE A 117 16.31 -5.32 2.08
N ASP A 118 17.06 -6.40 1.80
CA ASP A 118 17.51 -7.35 2.82
C ASP A 118 18.40 -6.68 3.88
N GLU A 119 19.22 -5.72 3.48
CA GLU A 119 20.09 -4.94 4.39
C GLU A 119 19.30 -4.05 5.37
N LEU A 120 18.12 -3.56 4.96
CA LEU A 120 17.27 -2.72 5.81
C LEU A 120 16.58 -3.49 6.95
N PHE A 121 16.36 -4.80 6.77
CA PHE A 121 15.48 -5.59 7.61
C PHE A 121 16.14 -6.83 8.22
N ASP A 122 17.42 -6.74 8.55
CA ASP A 122 18.17 -7.74 9.29
C ASP A 122 18.29 -9.10 8.57
N GLY A 123 18.35 -9.15 7.25
CA GLY A 123 18.65 -10.36 6.48
C GLY A 123 17.68 -10.68 5.33
N PRO A 124 17.78 -11.87 4.74
CA PRO A 124 17.02 -12.23 3.53
C PRO A 124 15.53 -12.48 3.83
N PRO A 125 14.70 -12.57 2.77
CA PRO A 125 13.30 -12.99 2.89
C PRO A 125 13.19 -14.32 3.64
N ARG A 126 12.15 -14.46 4.46
CA ARG A 126 11.82 -15.73 5.12
C ARG A 126 11.53 -16.80 4.07
N LYS A 127 12.11 -17.98 4.24
CA LYS A 127 11.78 -19.12 3.38
C LYS A 127 10.32 -19.53 3.61
N PRO A 128 9.55 -19.79 2.54
CA PRO A 128 8.19 -20.32 2.69
C PRO A 128 8.15 -21.51 3.63
N GLU A 129 7.07 -21.62 4.40
CA GLU A 129 6.80 -22.70 5.37
C GLU A 129 7.80 -22.82 6.54
N SER A 130 8.83 -21.97 6.62
CA SER A 130 9.68 -21.93 7.83
C SER A 130 8.92 -21.26 9.01
N PRO A 131 9.33 -21.50 10.26
CA PRO A 131 8.70 -20.85 11.42
C PRO A 131 8.69 -19.33 11.30
N LEU A 132 7.60 -18.71 11.72
CA LEU A 132 7.49 -17.26 11.89
C LEU A 132 8.26 -16.82 13.13
N THR A 133 8.93 -15.70 13.05
CA THR A 133 9.66 -15.09 14.16
C THR A 133 9.08 -13.71 14.48
N GLN A 134 9.57 -13.09 15.56
CA GLN A 134 9.16 -11.72 15.91
C GLN A 134 9.47 -10.73 14.79
N ARG A 135 10.54 -10.95 14.02
CA ARG A 135 10.89 -10.11 12.87
C ARG A 135 9.76 -10.00 11.84
N GLU A 136 9.15 -11.11 11.44
CA GLU A 136 8.05 -11.10 10.47
C GLU A 136 6.80 -10.43 11.05
N MET A 137 6.56 -10.56 12.35
CA MET A 137 5.45 -9.86 13.05
C MET A 137 5.69 -8.34 13.07
N ASP A 138 6.93 -7.91 13.38
CA ASP A 138 7.32 -6.49 13.41
C ASP A 138 7.29 -5.86 12.01
N LEU A 139 7.72 -6.58 10.97
CA LEU A 139 7.59 -6.16 9.57
C LEU A 139 6.12 -5.97 9.19
N ALA A 140 5.26 -6.93 9.52
CA ALA A 140 3.83 -6.87 9.27
C ALA A 140 3.19 -5.66 9.97
N ARG A 141 3.49 -5.44 11.25
CA ARG A 141 2.98 -4.29 12.00
C ARG A 141 3.45 -2.97 11.40
N SER A 142 4.71 -2.90 11.01
CA SER A 142 5.31 -1.67 10.50
C SER A 142 4.72 -1.27 9.14
N VAL A 143 4.63 -2.21 8.18
CA VAL A 143 4.03 -1.90 6.88
C VAL A 143 2.53 -1.62 6.99
N GLN A 144 1.82 -2.27 7.91
CA GLN A 144 0.42 -2.00 8.18
C GLN A 144 0.20 -0.55 8.60
N LEU A 145 0.98 -0.06 9.58
CA LEU A 145 0.90 1.32 10.05
C LEU A 145 1.20 2.35 8.96
N VAL A 146 2.24 2.12 8.15
CA VAL A 146 2.56 3.01 7.03
C VAL A 146 1.44 3.03 5.99
N THR A 147 0.85 1.87 5.70
CA THR A 147 -0.29 1.75 4.79
C THR A 147 -1.52 2.50 5.32
N GLU A 148 -1.86 2.32 6.60
CA GLU A 148 -2.95 3.04 7.27
C GLU A 148 -2.74 4.55 7.24
N GLU A 149 -1.52 5.02 7.50
CA GLU A 149 -1.19 6.45 7.43
C GLU A 149 -1.44 7.03 6.04
N CYS A 150 -0.97 6.37 4.98
CA CYS A 150 -1.17 6.80 3.60
C CYS A 150 -2.67 6.89 3.27
N ILE A 151 -3.44 5.85 3.60
CA ILE A 151 -4.87 5.80 3.31
C ILE A 151 -5.64 6.88 4.09
N LEU A 152 -5.30 7.09 5.36
CA LEU A 152 -5.94 8.10 6.19
C LEU A 152 -5.61 9.53 5.71
N LYS A 153 -4.38 9.79 5.29
CA LYS A 153 -3.98 11.07 4.70
C LYS A 153 -4.74 11.33 3.39
N LEU A 154 -4.79 10.33 2.49
CA LEU A 154 -5.58 10.40 1.26
C LEU A 154 -7.05 10.68 1.54
N GLY A 155 -7.67 9.95 2.45
CA GLY A 155 -9.08 10.14 2.82
C GLY A 155 -9.37 11.55 3.35
N ARG A 156 -8.50 12.08 4.23
CA ARG A 156 -8.63 13.46 4.75
C ARG A 156 -8.46 14.50 3.65
N HIS A 157 -7.46 14.32 2.77
CA HIS A 157 -7.23 15.20 1.64
C HIS A 157 -8.40 15.21 0.66
N ILE A 158 -8.95 14.04 0.33
CA ILE A 158 -10.11 13.88 -0.56
C ILE A 158 -11.32 14.60 0.04
N HIS A 159 -11.61 14.38 1.32
CA HIS A 159 -12.72 15.06 2.01
C HIS A 159 -12.53 16.59 1.98
N ALA A 160 -11.36 17.08 2.35
CA ALA A 160 -11.06 18.51 2.34
C ALA A 160 -11.14 19.14 0.94
N SER A 161 -10.76 18.39 -0.10
CA SER A 161 -10.73 18.88 -1.49
C SER A 161 -12.08 18.83 -2.19
N THR A 162 -12.98 17.93 -1.78
CA THR A 162 -14.27 17.70 -2.43
C THR A 162 -15.46 18.20 -1.62
N GLY A 163 -15.32 18.28 -0.30
CA GLY A 163 -16.44 18.54 0.62
C GLY A 163 -17.50 17.43 0.64
N MET A 164 -17.24 16.28 0.00
CA MET A 164 -18.18 15.18 -0.05
C MET A 164 -18.27 14.46 1.30
N GLU A 165 -19.50 14.18 1.75
CA GLU A 165 -19.75 13.47 3.02
C GLU A 165 -19.51 11.96 2.90
N ASN A 166 -19.67 11.41 1.69
CA ASN A 166 -19.54 9.98 1.40
C ASN A 166 -18.25 9.68 0.65
N LEU A 167 -17.61 8.57 0.97
CA LEU A 167 -16.44 8.03 0.28
C LEU A 167 -16.70 6.57 -0.13
N CYS A 168 -16.42 6.27 -1.42
CA CYS A 168 -16.47 4.93 -1.99
C CYS A 168 -15.07 4.41 -2.33
#